data_72505f1331bb2400c2b193243f2516f1
#
_entry.id   72505f1331bb2400c2b193243f2516f1
#
_cell.length_a   1.000
_cell.length_b   1.000
_cell.length_c   1.000
_cell.angle_alpha   90.00
_cell.angle_beta   90.00
_cell.angle_gamma   90.00
#
_symmetry.space_group_name_H-M   'P 1'
#
loop_
_entity.id
_entity.type
_entity.pdbx_description
1 polymer ?
#
loop_
_entity_poly.entity_id
_entity_poly.type
_entity_poly.pdbx_seq_one_letter_code
_entity_poly.pdbx_strand_id
1 'polypeptide(L)'
;MDKKIILWLAKGILIIVAASWLFYGNIYFSILMSPWLYLYIRENSKNNKRKERQQLALQFKDAMTAVSFALNAGYSVENSFKEALEELKMLYGRNAVIVKSFSEIATRIHNNENIENVLKDFARKSDVEEIQYFSEIFGYAKRSGGDMITIIKDTTSLIREKIELDSEIKTIISGKKQEQGIMSIMPFAMVGYLRFKIGRASCREGV
;
A
#
# COMPACT_ATOMS: atom_id res chain seq x y z
N MET A 1 -14.76 11.63 8.08
CA MET A 1 -15.17 10.24 8.38
C MET A 1 -15.65 9.64 7.07
N ASP A 2 -14.80 8.81 6.44
CA ASP A 2 -15.02 8.36 5.07
C ASP A 2 -16.21 7.39 4.97
N LYS A 3 -17.13 7.66 4.03
CA LYS A 3 -18.31 6.82 3.72
C LYS A 3 -17.93 5.34 3.54
N LYS A 4 -16.70 5.05 3.14
CA LYS A 4 -16.16 3.69 3.01
C LYS A 4 -16.00 2.98 4.36
N ILE A 5 -15.63 3.70 5.43
CA ILE A 5 -15.48 3.14 6.79
C ILE A 5 -16.85 2.75 7.36
N ILE A 6 -17.86 3.60 7.12
CA ILE A 6 -19.23 3.36 7.59
C ILE A 6 -19.85 2.13 6.88
N LEU A 7 -19.61 1.99 5.59
CA LEU A 7 -20.11 0.84 4.80
C LEU A 7 -19.45 -0.49 5.22
N TRP A 8 -18.17 -0.44 5.60
CA TRP A 8 -17.44 -1.59 6.12
C TRP A 8 -17.85 -1.97 7.55
N LEU A 9 -18.13 -0.97 8.40
CA LEU A 9 -18.71 -1.18 9.73
C LEU A 9 -20.07 -1.85 9.64
N ALA A 10 -20.95 -1.36 8.76
CA ALA A 10 -22.27 -1.94 8.55
C ALA A 10 -22.20 -3.39 8.08
N LYS A 11 -21.25 -3.72 7.17
CA LYS A 11 -21.02 -5.11 6.70
C LYS A 11 -20.50 -6.02 7.82
N GLY A 12 -19.57 -5.55 8.64
CA GLY A 12 -19.03 -6.30 9.78
C GLY A 12 -20.10 -6.58 10.85
N ILE A 13 -20.92 -5.60 11.18
CA ILE A 13 -22.04 -5.76 12.13
C ILE A 13 -23.07 -6.75 11.58
N LEU A 14 -23.39 -6.66 10.30
CA LEU A 14 -24.37 -7.56 9.66
C LEU A 14 -23.90 -9.02 9.68
N ILE A 15 -22.61 -9.27 9.47
CA ILE A 15 -22.03 -10.64 9.54
C ILE A 15 -22.07 -11.17 10.98
N ILE A 16 -21.74 -10.34 11.98
CA ILE A 16 -21.77 -10.74 13.40
C ILE A 16 -23.19 -11.05 13.86
N VAL A 17 -24.16 -10.24 13.47
CA VAL A 17 -25.57 -10.45 13.80
C VAL A 17 -26.11 -11.72 13.13
N ALA A 18 -25.77 -11.94 11.86
CA ALA A 18 -26.16 -13.16 11.14
C ALA A 18 -25.51 -14.42 11.74
N ALA A 19 -24.23 -14.36 12.11
CA ALA A 19 -23.54 -15.47 12.77
C ALA A 19 -24.09 -15.75 14.18
N SER A 20 -24.40 -14.72 14.95
CA SER A 20 -24.99 -14.84 16.30
C SER A 20 -26.38 -15.48 16.26
N TRP A 21 -27.20 -15.09 15.28
CA TRP A 21 -28.52 -15.66 15.08
C TRP A 21 -28.46 -17.13 14.60
N LEU A 22 -27.49 -17.45 13.75
CA LEU A 22 -27.32 -18.80 13.18
C LEU A 22 -26.78 -19.81 14.20
N PHE A 23 -25.90 -19.40 15.11
CA PHE A 23 -25.18 -20.33 15.99
C PHE A 23 -25.77 -20.44 17.40
N TYR A 24 -26.30 -19.38 18.00
CA TYR A 24 -26.60 -19.40 19.44
C TYR A 24 -27.99 -18.94 19.84
N GLY A 25 -28.74 -18.26 18.99
CA GLY A 25 -30.07 -17.72 19.34
C GLY A 25 -30.07 -16.71 20.53
N ASN A 26 -28.92 -16.32 21.06
CA ASN A 26 -28.76 -15.43 22.20
C ASN A 26 -27.92 -14.19 21.86
N ILE A 27 -28.49 -13.03 22.12
CA ILE A 27 -27.91 -11.69 21.87
C ILE A 27 -26.65 -11.40 22.73
N TYR A 28 -26.50 -12.07 23.89
CA TYR A 28 -25.37 -11.86 24.79
C TYR A 28 -23.99 -12.22 24.21
N PHE A 29 -23.93 -13.14 23.27
CA PHE A 29 -22.70 -13.54 22.60
C PHE A 29 -22.19 -12.46 21.62
N SER A 30 -23.08 -11.60 21.13
CA SER A 30 -22.74 -10.46 20.27
C SER A 30 -21.88 -9.40 21.01
N ILE A 31 -22.11 -9.24 22.32
CA ILE A 31 -21.36 -8.28 23.16
C ILE A 31 -19.92 -8.78 23.38
N LEU A 32 -19.72 -10.08 23.54
CA LEU A 32 -18.39 -10.69 23.73
C LEU A 32 -17.52 -10.60 22.46
N MET A 33 -18.13 -10.50 21.26
CA MET A 33 -17.43 -10.35 19.98
C MET A 33 -17.11 -8.89 19.62
N SER A 34 -17.60 -7.91 20.40
CA SER A 34 -17.37 -6.47 20.17
C SER A 34 -15.87 -6.06 20.17
N PRO A 35 -14.98 -6.56 21.05
CA PRO A 35 -13.58 -6.18 21.02
C PRO A 35 -12.85 -6.66 19.75
N TRP A 36 -13.29 -7.76 19.14
CA TRP A 36 -12.67 -8.23 17.90
C TRP A 36 -12.98 -7.33 16.68
N LEU A 37 -14.15 -6.72 16.66
CA LEU A 37 -14.51 -5.72 15.65
C LEU A 37 -13.57 -4.49 15.71
N TYR A 38 -13.26 -4.05 16.93
CA TYR A 38 -12.33 -2.93 17.15
C TYR A 38 -10.90 -3.25 16.64
N LEU A 39 -10.40 -4.45 16.91
CA LEU A 39 -9.10 -4.91 16.41
C LEU A 39 -9.09 -5.01 14.88
N TYR A 40 -10.16 -5.50 14.27
CA TYR A 40 -10.29 -5.62 12.82
C TYR A 40 -10.29 -4.27 12.10
N ILE A 41 -10.94 -3.24 12.67
CA ILE A 41 -10.97 -1.88 12.11
C ILE A 41 -9.58 -1.24 12.22
N ARG A 42 -8.88 -1.45 13.33
CA ARG A 42 -7.53 -0.93 13.54
C ARG A 42 -6.52 -1.53 12.53
N GLU A 43 -6.65 -2.81 12.25
CA GLU A 43 -5.82 -3.53 11.28
C GLU A 43 -6.05 -3.01 9.84
N ASN A 44 -7.31 -2.78 9.48
CA ASN A 44 -7.68 -2.32 8.14
C ASN A 44 -7.20 -0.88 7.85
N SER A 45 -7.17 -0.01 8.84
CA SER A 45 -6.62 1.36 8.71
C SER A 45 -5.11 1.34 8.45
N LYS A 46 -4.37 0.43 9.11
CA LYS A 46 -2.93 0.23 8.85
C LYS A 46 -2.67 -0.31 7.45
N ASN A 47 -3.52 -1.21 6.96
CA ASN A 47 -3.40 -1.78 5.63
C ASN A 47 -3.59 -0.76 4.51
N ASN A 48 -4.48 0.24 4.68
CA ASN A 48 -4.67 1.31 3.70
C ASN A 48 -3.42 2.21 3.60
N LYS A 49 -2.86 2.65 4.73
CA LYS A 49 -1.61 3.43 4.74
C LYS A 49 -0.45 2.65 4.11
N ARG A 50 -0.37 1.35 4.39
CA ARG A 50 0.65 0.48 3.80
C ARG A 50 0.51 0.38 2.27
N LYS A 51 -0.72 0.29 1.75
CA LYS A 51 -0.99 0.30 0.31
C LYS A 51 -0.60 1.62 -0.34
N GLU A 52 -0.94 2.74 0.30
CA GLU A 52 -0.56 4.08 -0.18
C GLU A 52 0.96 4.24 -0.26
N ARG A 53 1.70 3.80 0.77
CA ARG A 53 3.16 3.80 0.77
C ARG A 53 3.74 2.90 -0.32
N GLN A 54 3.21 1.70 -0.51
CA GLN A 54 3.63 0.79 -1.57
C GLN A 54 3.39 1.37 -2.96
N GLN A 55 2.23 2.00 -3.16
CA GLN A 55 1.93 2.66 -4.42
C GLN A 55 2.88 3.82 -4.66
N LEU A 56 3.20 4.61 -3.63
CA LEU A 56 4.17 5.69 -3.74
C LEU A 56 5.58 5.16 -4.01
N ALA A 57 6.00 4.05 -3.41
CA ALA A 57 7.28 3.41 -3.69
C ALA A 57 7.39 2.95 -5.17
N LEU A 58 6.32 2.34 -5.71
CA LEU A 58 6.27 1.97 -7.13
C LEU A 58 6.38 3.20 -8.05
N GLN A 59 5.62 4.24 -7.77
CA GLN A 59 5.68 5.49 -8.52
C GLN A 59 7.06 6.17 -8.39
N PHE A 60 7.71 6.06 -7.22
CA PHE A 60 9.04 6.58 -7.00
C PHE A 60 10.10 5.82 -7.80
N LYS A 61 9.98 4.49 -7.93
CA LYS A 61 10.82 3.69 -8.81
C LYS A 61 10.80 4.23 -10.25
N ASP A 62 9.60 4.49 -10.78
CA ASP A 62 9.46 5.00 -12.14
C ASP A 62 10.00 6.45 -12.25
N ALA A 63 9.79 7.27 -11.23
CA ALA A 63 10.36 8.61 -11.15
C ALA A 63 11.89 8.60 -11.17
N MET A 64 12.52 7.71 -10.41
CA MET A 64 13.98 7.59 -10.39
C MET A 64 14.53 7.00 -11.70
N THR A 65 13.74 6.15 -12.35
CA THR A 65 14.07 5.67 -13.70
C THR A 65 14.09 6.83 -14.71
N ALA A 66 13.09 7.70 -14.70
CA ALA A 66 13.04 8.89 -15.53
C ALA A 66 14.22 9.85 -15.25
N VAL A 67 14.53 10.09 -13.98
CA VAL A 67 15.73 10.88 -13.58
C VAL A 67 17.01 10.26 -14.14
N SER A 68 17.17 8.93 -14.02
CA SER A 68 18.34 8.23 -14.57
C SER A 68 18.44 8.36 -16.09
N PHE A 69 17.33 8.29 -16.82
CA PHE A 69 17.32 8.50 -18.28
C PHE A 69 17.73 9.92 -18.65
N ALA A 70 17.21 10.92 -17.96
CA ALA A 70 17.59 12.32 -18.17
C ALA A 70 19.08 12.55 -17.89
N LEU A 71 19.64 11.97 -16.82
CA LEU A 71 21.07 12.01 -16.53
C LEU A 71 21.90 11.34 -17.63
N ASN A 72 21.44 10.20 -18.18
CA ASN A 72 22.10 9.54 -19.31
C ASN A 72 22.07 10.39 -20.58
N ALA A 73 21.02 11.20 -20.77
CA ALA A 73 20.93 12.15 -21.89
C ALA A 73 21.80 13.40 -21.69
N GLY A 74 22.52 13.52 -20.56
CA GLY A 74 23.45 14.60 -20.29
C GLY A 74 22.84 15.81 -19.57
N TYR A 75 21.61 15.71 -19.05
CA TYR A 75 21.03 16.77 -18.23
C TYR A 75 21.77 16.89 -16.88
N SER A 76 21.81 18.10 -16.33
CA SER A 76 22.25 18.30 -14.94
C SER A 76 21.29 17.60 -13.97
N VAL A 77 21.76 17.33 -12.74
CA VAL A 77 20.93 16.68 -11.70
C VAL A 77 19.62 17.44 -11.50
N GLU A 78 19.68 18.76 -11.38
CA GLU A 78 18.52 19.62 -11.17
C GLU A 78 17.52 19.56 -12.33
N ASN A 79 18.02 19.60 -13.57
CA ASN A 79 17.20 19.51 -14.77
C ASN A 79 16.62 18.10 -14.96
N SER A 80 17.31 17.05 -14.52
CA SER A 80 16.82 15.69 -14.59
C SER A 80 15.56 15.46 -13.74
N PHE A 81 15.45 16.11 -12.57
CA PHE A 81 14.22 16.08 -11.77
C PHE A 81 13.05 16.82 -12.45
N LYS A 82 13.35 17.91 -13.16
CA LYS A 82 12.33 18.64 -13.91
C LYS A 82 11.82 17.84 -15.12
N GLU A 83 12.73 17.20 -15.84
CA GLU A 83 12.37 16.34 -16.99
C GLU A 83 11.56 15.13 -16.55
N ALA A 84 11.97 14.48 -15.45
CA ALA A 84 11.24 13.38 -14.86
C ALA A 84 9.82 13.78 -14.43
N LEU A 85 9.60 15.02 -13.97
CA LEU A 85 8.26 15.52 -13.65
C LEU A 85 7.34 15.53 -14.88
N GLU A 86 7.83 15.91 -16.06
CA GLU A 86 7.02 15.91 -17.28
C GLU A 86 6.65 14.47 -17.70
N GLU A 87 7.59 13.55 -17.62
CA GLU A 87 7.33 12.13 -17.87
C GLU A 87 6.30 11.54 -16.89
N LEU A 88 6.43 11.84 -15.59
CA LEU A 88 5.48 11.40 -14.56
C LEU A 88 4.07 11.96 -14.78
N LYS A 89 3.94 13.19 -15.28
CA LYS A 89 2.64 13.77 -15.63
C LYS A 89 1.95 13.01 -16.75
N MET A 90 2.72 12.51 -17.72
CA MET A 90 2.20 11.68 -18.81
C MET A 90 1.78 10.29 -18.32
N LEU A 91 2.59 9.67 -17.47
CA LEU A 91 2.33 8.32 -16.96
C LEU A 91 1.17 8.24 -15.97
N TYR A 92 1.09 9.17 -15.02
CA TYR A 92 0.20 9.10 -13.86
C TYR A 92 -0.88 10.18 -13.82
N GLY A 93 -0.79 11.17 -14.71
CA GLY A 93 -1.67 12.33 -14.71
C GLY A 93 -1.34 13.33 -13.59
N ARG A 94 -1.84 14.57 -13.72
CA ARG A 94 -1.49 15.69 -12.84
C ARG A 94 -1.90 15.53 -11.37
N ASN A 95 -2.85 14.64 -11.09
CA ASN A 95 -3.40 14.47 -9.74
C ASN A 95 -2.68 13.42 -8.89
N ALA A 96 -1.78 12.63 -9.47
CA ALA A 96 -1.04 11.60 -8.76
C ALA A 96 -0.16 12.18 -7.63
N VAL A 97 -0.01 11.40 -6.54
CA VAL A 97 0.75 11.84 -5.37
C VAL A 97 2.21 12.13 -5.74
N ILE A 98 2.83 11.25 -6.53
CA ILE A 98 4.21 11.42 -6.98
C ILE A 98 4.39 12.70 -7.82
N VAL A 99 3.45 13.01 -8.72
CA VAL A 99 3.50 14.20 -9.56
C VAL A 99 3.44 15.47 -8.72
N LYS A 100 2.58 15.51 -7.70
CA LYS A 100 2.51 16.64 -6.76
C LYS A 100 3.82 16.80 -5.98
N SER A 101 4.39 15.70 -5.51
CA SER A 101 5.66 15.70 -4.79
C SER A 101 6.82 16.16 -5.68
N PHE A 102 6.91 15.65 -6.91
CA PHE A 102 7.94 16.07 -7.86
C PHE A 102 7.75 17.51 -8.34
N SER A 103 6.52 17.99 -8.45
CA SER A 103 6.23 19.41 -8.72
C SER A 103 6.72 20.30 -7.57
N GLU A 104 6.52 19.90 -6.31
CA GLU A 104 7.08 20.62 -5.15
C GLU A 104 8.61 20.62 -5.20
N ILE A 105 9.23 19.46 -5.48
CA ILE A 105 10.69 19.32 -5.61
C ILE A 105 11.23 20.25 -6.71
N ALA A 106 10.65 20.18 -7.92
CA ALA A 106 11.08 20.99 -9.06
C ALA A 106 10.94 22.51 -8.79
N THR A 107 9.84 22.90 -8.13
CA THR A 107 9.61 24.31 -7.76
C THR A 107 10.65 24.79 -6.74
N ARG A 108 10.96 24.00 -5.72
CA ARG A 108 11.95 24.35 -4.69
C ARG A 108 13.37 24.42 -5.27
N ILE A 109 13.72 23.48 -6.17
CA ILE A 109 14.99 23.53 -6.91
C ILE A 109 15.07 24.78 -7.79
N HIS A 110 13.98 25.12 -8.48
CA HIS A 110 13.92 26.38 -9.28
C HIS A 110 14.12 27.62 -8.43
N ASN A 111 13.69 27.61 -7.17
CA ASN A 111 13.92 28.69 -6.20
C ASN A 111 15.32 28.65 -5.56
N ASN A 112 16.28 27.94 -6.15
CA ASN A 112 17.64 27.75 -5.68
C ASN A 112 17.77 27.13 -4.28
N GLU A 113 16.76 26.37 -3.81
CA GLU A 113 16.92 25.59 -2.59
C GLU A 113 17.91 24.44 -2.81
N ASN A 114 18.64 24.09 -1.76
CA ASN A 114 19.57 22.96 -1.83
C ASN A 114 18.80 21.65 -2.03
N ILE A 115 19.03 20.97 -3.14
CA ILE A 115 18.38 19.72 -3.52
C ILE A 115 18.48 18.63 -2.43
N GLU A 116 19.58 18.57 -1.67
CA GLU A 116 19.74 17.64 -0.55
C GLU A 116 18.66 17.86 0.52
N ASN A 117 18.40 19.12 0.88
CA ASN A 117 17.39 19.46 1.87
C ASN A 117 15.96 19.17 1.35
N VAL A 118 15.72 19.46 0.08
CA VAL A 118 14.44 19.18 -0.59
C VAL A 118 14.14 17.69 -0.58
N LEU A 119 15.12 16.85 -0.92
CA LEU A 119 15.00 15.40 -0.92
C LEU A 119 14.81 14.83 0.49
N LYS A 120 15.53 15.34 1.49
CA LYS A 120 15.33 14.95 2.90
C LYS A 120 13.95 15.27 3.42
N ASP A 121 13.40 16.43 3.07
CA ASP A 121 12.04 16.80 3.45
C ASP A 121 11.01 15.90 2.78
N PHE A 122 11.20 15.59 1.51
CA PHE A 122 10.34 14.65 0.79
C PHE A 122 10.40 13.26 1.41
N ALA A 123 11.58 12.75 1.72
CA ALA A 123 11.78 11.44 2.37
C ALA A 123 11.04 11.37 3.72
N ARG A 124 11.17 12.41 4.54
CA ARG A 124 10.51 12.49 5.85
C ARG A 124 8.98 12.55 5.74
N LYS A 125 8.45 13.31 4.77
CA LYS A 125 6.99 13.45 4.54
C LYS A 125 6.37 12.18 3.98
N SER A 126 7.09 11.45 3.12
CA SER A 126 6.58 10.26 2.43
C SER A 126 6.45 9.04 3.34
N ASP A 127 7.31 8.92 4.36
CA ASP A 127 7.43 7.75 5.25
C ASP A 127 7.60 6.43 4.47
N VAL A 128 8.34 6.50 3.33
CA VAL A 128 8.68 5.39 2.44
C VAL A 128 10.17 5.12 2.53
N GLU A 129 10.55 3.88 2.85
CA GLU A 129 11.93 3.47 3.12
C GLU A 129 12.87 3.71 1.92
N GLU A 130 12.41 3.41 0.71
CA GLU A 130 13.17 3.56 -0.52
C GLU A 130 13.52 5.04 -0.80
N ILE A 131 12.62 5.95 -0.47
CA ILE A 131 12.82 7.40 -0.62
C ILE A 131 13.81 7.90 0.43
N GLN A 132 13.74 7.38 1.66
CA GLN A 132 14.68 7.71 2.73
C GLN A 132 16.09 7.25 2.36
N TYR A 133 16.22 6.00 1.94
CA TYR A 133 17.47 5.41 1.49
C TYR A 133 18.12 6.21 0.35
N PHE A 134 17.34 6.56 -0.67
CA PHE A 134 17.81 7.39 -1.78
C PHE A 134 18.31 8.77 -1.29
N SER A 135 17.53 9.43 -0.44
CA SER A 135 17.88 10.75 0.10
C SER A 135 19.17 10.76 0.91
N GLU A 136 19.42 9.69 1.69
CA GLU A 136 20.65 9.53 2.46
C GLU A 136 21.87 9.35 1.55
N ILE A 137 21.79 8.42 0.59
CA ILE A 137 22.87 8.16 -0.36
C ILE A 137 23.17 9.41 -1.20
N PHE A 138 22.13 10.10 -1.67
CA PHE A 138 22.29 11.35 -2.39
C PHE A 138 23.07 12.40 -1.58
N GLY A 139 22.72 12.55 -0.29
CA GLY A 139 23.43 13.48 0.60
C GLY A 139 24.91 13.08 0.82
N TYR A 140 25.21 11.79 0.90
CA TYR A 140 26.59 11.29 0.97
C TYR A 140 27.36 11.57 -0.30
N ALA A 141 26.80 11.25 -1.45
CA ALA A 141 27.42 11.46 -2.76
C ALA A 141 27.80 12.91 -2.99
N LYS A 142 26.87 13.84 -2.66
CA LYS A 142 27.10 15.27 -2.80
C LYS A 142 28.25 15.80 -1.93
N ARG A 143 28.41 15.27 -0.71
CA ARG A 143 29.46 15.70 0.21
C ARG A 143 30.81 15.11 -0.11
N SER A 144 30.85 13.87 -0.62
CA SER A 144 32.10 13.17 -0.95
C SER A 144 32.73 13.64 -2.25
N GLY A 145 32.03 14.46 -3.06
CA GLY A 145 32.50 14.93 -4.35
C GLY A 145 32.66 13.83 -5.40
N GLY A 146 32.03 12.67 -5.16
CA GLY A 146 32.00 11.53 -6.09
C GLY A 146 31.20 11.80 -7.36
N ASP A 147 31.25 10.86 -8.30
CA ASP A 147 30.41 10.90 -9.49
C ASP A 147 28.94 10.71 -9.10
N MET A 148 28.26 11.84 -8.85
CA MET A 148 26.86 11.91 -8.49
C MET A 148 25.95 11.18 -9.47
N ILE A 149 26.30 11.21 -10.77
CA ILE A 149 25.48 10.61 -11.82
C ILE A 149 25.51 9.10 -11.68
N THR A 150 26.70 8.53 -11.55
CA THR A 150 26.86 7.08 -11.35
C THR A 150 26.20 6.62 -10.07
N ILE A 151 26.37 7.34 -8.96
CA ILE A 151 25.75 6.97 -7.67
C ILE A 151 24.23 7.02 -7.74
N ILE A 152 23.63 8.00 -8.40
CA ILE A 152 22.17 8.08 -8.59
C ILE A 152 21.67 6.90 -9.41
N LYS A 153 22.38 6.55 -10.51
CA LYS A 153 22.02 5.41 -11.37
C LYS A 153 22.08 4.09 -10.62
N ASP A 154 23.16 3.84 -9.92
CA ASP A 154 23.36 2.59 -9.16
C ASP A 154 22.32 2.46 -8.06
N THR A 155 22.06 3.54 -7.31
CA THR A 155 21.03 3.57 -6.28
C THR A 155 19.64 3.33 -6.87
N THR A 156 19.35 3.91 -8.04
CA THR A 156 18.10 3.70 -8.76
C THR A 156 17.91 2.24 -9.15
N SER A 157 18.96 1.58 -9.64
CA SER A 157 18.90 0.16 -10.02
C SER A 157 18.65 -0.74 -8.81
N LEU A 158 19.30 -0.47 -7.67
CA LEU A 158 19.09 -1.20 -6.42
C LEU A 158 17.66 -1.03 -5.88
N ILE A 159 17.12 0.18 -5.90
CA ILE A 159 15.75 0.45 -5.49
C ILE A 159 14.74 -0.27 -6.40
N ARG A 160 15.00 -0.27 -7.71
CA ARG A 160 14.17 -1.00 -8.68
C ARG A 160 14.16 -2.49 -8.37
N GLU A 161 15.31 -3.11 -8.21
CA GLU A 161 15.46 -4.54 -7.89
C GLU A 161 14.74 -4.89 -6.58
N LYS A 162 14.94 -4.10 -5.52
CA LYS A 162 14.24 -4.30 -4.24
C LYS A 162 12.72 -4.29 -4.40
N ILE A 163 12.17 -3.31 -5.12
CA ILE A 163 10.72 -3.17 -5.30
C ILE A 163 10.17 -4.31 -6.18
N GLU A 164 10.90 -4.75 -7.19
CA GLU A 164 10.51 -5.87 -8.05
C GLU A 164 10.47 -7.17 -7.27
N LEU A 165 11.50 -7.48 -6.46
CA LEU A 165 11.54 -8.64 -5.57
C LEU A 165 10.40 -8.62 -4.55
N ASP A 166 10.13 -7.48 -3.90
CA ASP A 166 9.02 -7.32 -2.97
C ASP A 166 7.65 -7.56 -3.62
N SER A 167 7.50 -7.15 -4.88
CA SER A 167 6.28 -7.36 -5.66
C SER A 167 6.09 -8.84 -6.02
N GLU A 168 7.16 -9.54 -6.40
CA GLU A 168 7.14 -10.95 -6.72
C GLU A 168 6.78 -11.80 -5.49
N ILE A 169 7.42 -11.55 -4.35
CA ILE A 169 7.11 -12.22 -3.09
C ILE A 169 5.64 -12.05 -2.70
N LYS A 170 5.09 -10.84 -2.85
CA LYS A 170 3.66 -10.57 -2.55
C LYS A 170 2.73 -11.33 -3.47
N THR A 171 3.08 -11.47 -4.75
CA THR A 171 2.27 -12.22 -5.71
C THR A 171 2.22 -13.70 -5.35
N ILE A 172 3.35 -14.30 -4.94
CA ILE A 172 3.43 -15.69 -4.49
C ILE A 172 2.61 -15.90 -3.21
N ILE A 173 2.69 -14.98 -2.24
CA ILE A 173 1.97 -15.08 -0.97
C ILE A 173 0.46 -14.87 -1.16
N SER A 174 0.05 -14.00 -2.09
CA SER A 174 -1.38 -13.70 -2.31
C SER A 174 -2.14 -14.91 -2.88
N GLY A 175 -1.51 -15.75 -3.70
CA GLY A 175 -2.06 -17.01 -4.17
C GLY A 175 -2.38 -17.98 -3.02
N LYS A 176 -1.48 -18.14 -2.05
CA LYS A 176 -1.68 -19.00 -0.88
C LYS A 176 -2.75 -18.48 0.08
N LYS A 177 -2.94 -17.18 0.19
CA LYS A 177 -4.00 -16.58 1.03
C LYS A 177 -5.40 -16.88 0.51
N GLN A 178 -5.56 -17.02 -0.80
CA GLN A 178 -6.84 -17.35 -1.42
C GLN A 178 -7.25 -18.82 -1.15
N GLU A 179 -6.29 -19.75 -1.14
CA GLU A 179 -6.51 -21.15 -0.75
C GLU A 179 -6.94 -21.28 0.72
N GLN A 180 -6.30 -20.53 1.63
CA GLN A 180 -6.69 -20.50 3.05
C GLN A 180 -8.11 -19.97 3.26
N GLY A 181 -8.55 -18.98 2.48
CA GLY A 181 -9.91 -18.46 2.54
C GLY A 181 -10.97 -19.51 2.20
N ILE A 182 -10.72 -20.31 1.18
CA ILE A 182 -11.63 -21.39 0.75
C ILE A 182 -11.66 -22.51 1.81
N MET A 183 -10.50 -22.95 2.32
CA MET A 183 -10.42 -23.96 3.38
C MET A 183 -11.10 -23.52 4.68
N SER A 184 -11.08 -22.23 5.01
CA SER A 184 -11.73 -21.71 6.23
C SER A 184 -13.25 -21.62 6.11
N ILE A 185 -13.81 -21.49 4.90
CA ILE A 185 -15.25 -21.40 4.67
C ILE A 185 -15.91 -22.80 4.64
N MET A 186 -15.17 -23.83 4.22
CA MET A 186 -15.69 -25.19 4.06
C MET A 186 -16.36 -25.77 5.33
N PRO A 187 -15.75 -25.71 6.54
CA PRO A 187 -16.37 -26.24 7.75
C PRO A 187 -17.66 -25.50 8.13
N PHE A 188 -17.72 -24.17 7.90
CA PHE A 188 -18.95 -23.40 8.16
C PHE A 188 -20.08 -23.76 7.20
N ALA A 189 -19.77 -23.99 5.93
CA ALA A 189 -20.72 -24.43 4.93
C ALA A 189 -21.27 -25.85 5.27
N MET A 190 -20.41 -26.75 5.78
CA MET A 190 -20.77 -28.11 6.17
C MET A 190 -21.68 -28.10 7.39
N VAL A 191 -21.38 -27.31 8.42
CA VAL A 191 -22.24 -27.19 9.61
C VAL A 191 -23.61 -26.58 9.25
N GLY A 192 -23.62 -25.53 8.41
CA GLY A 192 -24.85 -24.91 7.90
C GLY A 192 -25.75 -25.92 7.13
N TYR A 193 -25.13 -26.72 6.27
CA TYR A 193 -25.83 -27.75 5.51
C TYR A 193 -26.44 -28.85 6.41
N LEU A 194 -25.65 -29.31 7.40
CA LEU A 194 -26.14 -30.35 8.35
C LEU A 194 -27.30 -29.82 9.19
N ARG A 195 -27.23 -28.57 9.67
CA ARG A 195 -28.30 -27.98 10.47
C ARG A 195 -29.57 -27.74 9.67
N PHE A 196 -29.46 -27.40 8.40
CA PHE A 196 -30.59 -27.25 7.49
C PHE A 196 -31.25 -28.60 7.18
N LYS A 197 -30.45 -29.67 7.06
CA LYS A 197 -30.96 -31.03 6.76
C LYS A 197 -31.60 -31.66 7.99
N ILE A 198 -30.99 -31.53 9.19
CA ILE A 198 -31.48 -32.07 10.45
C ILE A 198 -32.77 -31.34 10.89
N GLY A 199 -32.81 -29.98 10.74
CA GLY A 199 -34.02 -29.20 11.02
C GLY A 199 -35.21 -29.58 10.15
N ARG A 200 -35.00 -30.06 8.93
CA ARG A 200 -36.06 -30.58 8.06
C ARG A 200 -36.51 -32.00 8.41
N ALA A 201 -35.60 -32.80 8.94
CA ALA A 201 -35.96 -34.20 9.33
C ALA A 201 -36.84 -34.21 10.59
N SER A 202 -36.57 -33.30 11.56
CA SER A 202 -37.34 -33.19 12.80
C SER A 202 -38.78 -32.70 12.61
N CYS A 203 -39.09 -31.96 11.53
CA CYS A 203 -40.45 -31.55 11.20
C CYS A 203 -41.27 -32.64 10.49
N ARG A 204 -40.69 -33.80 10.12
CA ARG A 204 -41.39 -34.85 9.39
C ARG A 204 -41.79 -36.03 10.26
N GLU A 205 -41.31 -36.11 11.49
CA GLU A 205 -41.67 -37.16 12.46
C GLU A 205 -42.69 -36.74 13.54
N GLY A 206 -43.31 -35.56 13.37
CA GLY A 206 -44.31 -35.02 14.28
C GLY A 206 -45.74 -35.07 13.68
N VAL A 207 -46.15 -36.21 13.12
CA VAL A 207 -47.57 -36.54 12.81
C VAL A 207 -47.85 -37.95 13.20
#